data_4df5e258b023eaf6091a714c4a413640
#
_entry.id   4df5e258b023eaf6091a714c4a413640
#
_cell.length_a   1.000
_cell.length_b   1.000
_cell.length_c   1.000
_cell.angle_alpha   90.00
_cell.angle_beta   90.00
_cell.angle_gamma   90.00
#
_symmetry.space_group_name_H-M   'P 1'
#
loop_
_entity.id
_entity.type
_entity.pdbx_description
1 polymer ?
#
loop_
_entity_poly.entity_id
_entity_poly.type
_entity_poly.pdbx_seq_one_letter_code
_entity_poly.pdbx_strand_id
1 'polypeptide(L)'
;MNEETLKDKTAHGLMWGMMNNGAMQLLNIVFGIILARLLSDGDYGLAGELAIFSAIAAALHESGFITALTNRKNATHEDFNSVFWFNVGVSSMMYVLLWFCAPLIVSFFHEPELLWLSRYAFLGFLLASTSIVPRTILFKQLKVKEQAIISIVSLVFSGIIGVVMALCDMRYWSIVTQNIVYVGTVSVLSWRASGWMPSRRFSFKPIREMFGFSFKILITNIFDKINNGIFSLVLGNFYGKHEVGQYTQADKWNKMGSSTITGMVQGVAQPMFVEVGTDQERLQRAFRKMLRFTSLIAFPAMFGLALVAKQFIVITVGEKWMPSAEIMQMLCIAGAFMPITTLYINLLLSRGRSGTYMWNIICQGVIVLSLLCAVKFYRWHIAFSLFGTAVHLEGIRLMIACYVVVYILWLLIWHYFLKRELALSLFSAMKDTLPFAAIAAVTMAATYLITSGISNIYLLLIIRIVVAAAIYLLITGLTGAKILRESLDYLRKMK
;
A
#
# COMPACT_ATOMS: atom_id res chain seq x y z
N MET A 1 -31.60 20.57 1.09
CA MET A 1 -31.39 19.10 1.18
C MET A 1 -31.55 18.74 2.65
N ASN A 2 -32.55 17.97 3.02
CA ASN A 2 -32.84 17.67 4.43
C ASN A 2 -31.67 16.96 5.09
N GLU A 3 -31.36 17.26 6.35
CA GLU A 3 -30.23 16.63 7.09
C GLU A 3 -30.33 15.11 7.17
N GLU A 4 -31.55 14.56 7.23
CA GLU A 4 -31.80 13.11 7.20
C GLU A 4 -31.32 12.45 5.90
N THR A 5 -31.54 13.07 4.74
CA THR A 5 -31.09 12.53 3.46
C THR A 5 -29.55 12.55 3.30
N LEU A 6 -28.84 13.45 3.98
CA LEU A 6 -27.37 13.48 3.97
C LEU A 6 -26.77 12.41 4.88
N LYS A 7 -27.34 12.21 6.08
CA LYS A 7 -26.92 11.16 7.01
C LYS A 7 -27.11 9.75 6.41
N ASP A 8 -28.27 9.50 5.79
CA ASP A 8 -28.55 8.22 5.14
C ASP A 8 -27.60 7.95 3.95
N LYS A 9 -27.36 8.94 3.11
CA LYS A 9 -26.39 8.82 2.00
C LYS A 9 -24.97 8.57 2.50
N THR A 10 -24.58 9.20 3.60
CA THR A 10 -23.26 9.00 4.21
C THR A 10 -23.13 7.61 4.80
N ALA A 11 -24.13 7.13 5.56
CA ALA A 11 -24.13 5.79 6.14
C ALA A 11 -24.11 4.69 5.06
N HIS A 12 -24.95 4.82 4.03
CA HIS A 12 -24.93 3.93 2.87
C HIS A 12 -23.58 3.99 2.11
N GLY A 13 -23.01 5.18 1.96
CA GLY A 13 -21.70 5.36 1.34
C GLY A 13 -20.58 4.66 2.12
N LEU A 14 -20.56 4.77 3.45
CA LEU A 14 -19.61 4.05 4.30
C LEU A 14 -19.76 2.53 4.19
N MET A 15 -20.99 2.02 4.24
CA MET A 15 -21.27 0.60 4.10
C MET A 15 -20.76 0.07 2.73
N TRP A 16 -21.11 0.74 1.63
CA TRP A 16 -20.64 0.35 0.30
C TRP A 16 -19.12 0.48 0.15
N GLY A 17 -18.49 1.48 0.77
CA GLY A 17 -17.04 1.63 0.82
C GLY A 17 -16.35 0.47 1.52
N MET A 18 -16.86 0.04 2.69
CA MET A 18 -16.35 -1.13 3.41
C MET A 18 -16.54 -2.42 2.61
N MET A 19 -17.74 -2.63 2.03
CA MET A 19 -18.02 -3.78 1.18
C MET A 19 -17.10 -3.81 -0.06
N ASN A 20 -16.89 -2.67 -0.70
CA ASN A 20 -15.99 -2.56 -1.84
C ASN A 20 -14.55 -2.96 -1.45
N ASN A 21 -14.02 -2.40 -0.37
CA ASN A 21 -12.67 -2.71 0.08
C ASN A 21 -12.51 -4.19 0.44
N GLY A 22 -13.48 -4.78 1.15
CA GLY A 22 -13.47 -6.20 1.48
C GLY A 22 -13.56 -7.09 0.24
N ALA A 23 -14.50 -6.81 -0.67
CA ALA A 23 -14.67 -7.57 -1.91
C ALA A 23 -13.43 -7.47 -2.81
N MET A 24 -12.89 -6.26 -3.00
CA MET A 24 -11.66 -6.04 -3.79
C MET A 24 -10.49 -6.82 -3.20
N GLN A 25 -10.34 -6.84 -1.87
CA GLN A 25 -9.27 -7.56 -1.20
C GLN A 25 -9.41 -9.08 -1.40
N LEU A 26 -10.62 -9.63 -1.22
CA LEU A 26 -10.88 -11.06 -1.45
C LEU A 26 -10.63 -11.46 -2.90
N LEU A 27 -11.12 -10.69 -3.86
CA LEU A 27 -10.90 -10.95 -5.30
C LEU A 27 -9.42 -10.88 -5.66
N ASN A 28 -8.68 -9.89 -5.13
CA ASN A 28 -7.23 -9.79 -5.33
C ASN A 28 -6.46 -10.98 -4.74
N ILE A 29 -6.95 -11.54 -3.61
CA ILE A 29 -6.39 -12.79 -3.05
C ILE A 29 -6.63 -13.94 -4.02
N VAL A 30 -7.87 -14.15 -4.44
CA VAL A 30 -8.26 -15.27 -5.30
C VAL A 30 -7.50 -15.23 -6.63
N PHE A 31 -7.60 -14.13 -7.39
CA PHE A 31 -6.87 -13.99 -8.65
C PHE A 31 -5.36 -14.02 -8.46
N GLY A 32 -4.86 -13.42 -7.37
CA GLY A 32 -3.45 -13.41 -7.05
C GLY A 32 -2.88 -14.80 -6.76
N ILE A 33 -3.63 -15.67 -6.09
CA ILE A 33 -3.24 -17.07 -5.84
C ILE A 33 -3.25 -17.85 -7.14
N ILE A 34 -4.32 -17.74 -7.94
CA ILE A 34 -4.44 -18.47 -9.21
C ILE A 34 -3.28 -18.11 -10.14
N LEU A 35 -3.03 -16.82 -10.36
CA LEU A 35 -1.93 -16.37 -11.22
C LEU A 35 -0.56 -16.77 -10.68
N ALA A 36 -0.33 -16.71 -9.36
CA ALA A 36 0.94 -17.10 -8.77
C ALA A 36 1.21 -18.62 -8.89
N ARG A 37 0.17 -19.43 -8.97
CA ARG A 37 0.30 -20.88 -9.25
C ARG A 37 0.62 -21.17 -10.71
N LEU A 38 0.05 -20.40 -11.64
CA LEU A 38 0.22 -20.60 -13.08
C LEU A 38 1.53 -20.00 -13.61
N LEU A 39 1.94 -18.85 -13.12
CA LEU A 39 3.06 -18.06 -13.63
C LEU A 39 4.35 -18.33 -12.84
N SER A 40 5.49 -18.06 -13.46
CA SER A 40 6.81 -18.16 -12.84
C SER A 40 7.17 -16.92 -12.02
N ASP A 41 8.21 -17.02 -11.19
CA ASP A 41 8.80 -15.88 -10.49
C ASP A 41 9.40 -14.84 -11.45
N GLY A 42 10.02 -15.28 -12.54
CA GLY A 42 10.49 -14.39 -13.60
C GLY A 42 9.37 -13.60 -14.28
N ASP A 43 8.18 -14.18 -14.48
CA ASP A 43 7.02 -13.46 -15.02
C ASP A 43 6.52 -12.36 -14.07
N TYR A 44 6.52 -12.65 -12.77
CA TYR A 44 6.22 -11.65 -11.73
C TYR A 44 7.33 -10.61 -11.60
N GLY A 45 8.58 -11.01 -11.85
CA GLY A 45 9.73 -10.12 -11.87
C GLY A 45 9.61 -9.03 -12.92
N LEU A 46 9.38 -9.41 -14.18
CA LEU A 46 9.17 -8.45 -15.28
C LEU A 46 8.02 -7.48 -15.01
N ALA A 47 6.90 -7.97 -14.45
CA ALA A 47 5.80 -7.12 -14.03
C ALA A 47 6.20 -6.18 -12.86
N GLY A 48 6.99 -6.69 -11.90
CA GLY A 48 7.49 -5.94 -10.75
C GLY A 48 8.50 -4.85 -11.12
N GLU A 49 9.36 -5.09 -12.11
CA GLU A 49 10.28 -4.10 -12.65
C GLU A 49 9.56 -2.95 -13.34
N LEU A 50 8.43 -3.22 -14.00
CA LEU A 50 7.60 -2.19 -14.61
C LEU A 50 6.67 -1.48 -13.60
N ALA A 51 6.43 -2.06 -12.44
CA ALA A 51 5.47 -1.55 -11.48
C ALA A 51 5.79 -0.12 -11.03
N ILE A 52 7.07 0.23 -10.87
CA ILE A 52 7.47 1.59 -10.46
C ILE A 52 7.15 2.64 -11.52
N PHE A 53 7.41 2.34 -12.80
CA PHE A 53 7.09 3.25 -13.90
C PHE A 53 5.58 3.43 -14.02
N SER A 54 4.84 2.33 -13.86
CA SER A 54 3.37 2.34 -13.82
C SER A 54 2.85 3.16 -12.63
N ALA A 55 3.47 3.05 -11.46
CA ALA A 55 3.08 3.80 -10.28
C ALA A 55 3.38 5.31 -10.40
N ILE A 56 4.55 5.68 -10.97
CA ILE A 56 4.91 7.09 -11.23
C ILE A 56 3.91 7.72 -12.20
N ALA A 57 3.58 7.01 -13.26
CA ALA A 57 2.64 7.53 -14.23
C ALA A 57 1.20 7.56 -13.69
N ALA A 58 0.80 6.62 -12.83
CA ALA A 58 -0.45 6.72 -12.08
C ALA A 58 -0.45 7.95 -11.17
N ALA A 59 0.67 8.30 -10.52
CA ALA A 59 0.80 9.52 -9.72
C ALA A 59 0.67 10.80 -10.55
N LEU A 60 1.26 10.81 -11.75
CA LEU A 60 1.09 11.91 -12.71
C LEU A 60 -0.39 12.07 -13.11
N HIS A 61 -1.07 10.97 -13.26
CA HIS A 61 -2.46 10.88 -13.61
C HIS A 61 -3.40 11.25 -12.44
N GLU A 62 -3.14 10.73 -11.23
CA GLU A 62 -3.83 11.13 -10.00
C GLU A 62 -3.49 12.57 -9.58
N SER A 63 -2.88 13.32 -10.51
CA SER A 63 -2.43 14.70 -10.31
C SER A 63 -3.42 15.48 -9.45
N GLY A 64 -2.94 16.38 -8.61
CA GLY A 64 -3.78 17.15 -7.68
C GLY A 64 -4.99 17.85 -8.29
N PHE A 65 -5.18 17.77 -9.63
CA PHE A 65 -6.37 18.25 -10.32
C PHE A 65 -7.66 17.54 -9.92
N ILE A 66 -7.61 16.22 -9.64
CA ILE A 66 -8.78 15.51 -9.09
C ILE A 66 -9.17 16.12 -7.75
N THR A 67 -8.18 16.29 -6.86
CA THR A 67 -8.41 16.88 -5.54
C THR A 67 -8.85 18.35 -5.66
N ALA A 68 -8.25 19.11 -6.56
CA ALA A 68 -8.63 20.50 -6.81
C ALA A 68 -10.07 20.63 -7.33
N LEU A 69 -10.46 19.79 -8.31
CA LEU A 69 -11.84 19.75 -8.82
C LEU A 69 -12.84 19.31 -7.75
N THR A 70 -12.47 18.32 -6.92
CA THR A 70 -13.33 17.84 -5.84
C THR A 70 -13.60 18.92 -4.83
N ASN A 71 -12.58 19.70 -4.46
CA ASN A 71 -12.66 20.80 -3.49
C ASN A 71 -13.33 22.06 -4.03
N ARG A 72 -13.44 22.21 -5.35
CA ARG A 72 -14.09 23.36 -5.97
C ARG A 72 -15.61 23.29 -5.80
N LYS A 73 -16.20 24.17 -4.97
CA LYS A 73 -17.64 24.13 -4.63
C LYS A 73 -18.55 24.22 -5.87
N ASN A 74 -18.24 25.11 -6.83
CA ASN A 74 -19.03 25.38 -8.04
C ASN A 74 -18.21 25.01 -9.29
N ALA A 75 -17.81 23.74 -9.41
CA ALA A 75 -17.12 23.26 -10.60
C ALA A 75 -18.08 23.25 -11.81
N THR A 76 -17.71 23.95 -12.87
CA THR A 76 -18.49 24.06 -14.11
C THR A 76 -18.11 22.96 -15.10
N HIS A 77 -18.92 22.80 -16.16
CA HIS A 77 -18.56 21.87 -17.25
C HIS A 77 -17.22 22.25 -17.90
N GLU A 78 -16.91 23.55 -17.99
CA GLU A 78 -15.63 24.04 -18.52
C GLU A 78 -14.44 23.59 -17.66
N ASP A 79 -14.57 23.60 -16.32
CA ASP A 79 -13.54 23.11 -15.40
C ASP A 79 -13.25 21.62 -15.63
N PHE A 80 -14.31 20.80 -15.68
CA PHE A 80 -14.18 19.35 -15.94
C PHE A 80 -13.58 19.08 -17.32
N ASN A 81 -14.04 19.79 -18.34
CA ASN A 81 -13.59 19.64 -19.70
C ASN A 81 -12.11 20.01 -19.87
N SER A 82 -11.69 21.14 -19.26
CA SER A 82 -10.30 21.59 -19.31
C SER A 82 -9.36 20.59 -18.61
N VAL A 83 -9.75 20.07 -17.43
CA VAL A 83 -8.98 19.05 -16.73
C VAL A 83 -8.92 17.73 -17.52
N PHE A 84 -10.01 17.34 -18.18
CA PHE A 84 -10.04 16.16 -19.02
C PHE A 84 -9.01 16.24 -20.15
N TRP A 85 -9.08 17.27 -20.98
CA TRP A 85 -8.17 17.43 -22.11
C TRP A 85 -6.73 17.65 -21.69
N PHE A 86 -6.50 18.36 -20.59
CA PHE A 86 -5.17 18.52 -20.02
C PHE A 86 -4.56 17.16 -19.61
N ASN A 87 -5.33 16.32 -18.88
CA ASN A 87 -4.83 15.01 -18.46
C ASN A 87 -4.63 14.07 -19.64
N VAL A 88 -5.52 14.04 -20.62
CA VAL A 88 -5.35 13.26 -21.85
C VAL A 88 -4.11 13.73 -22.61
N GLY A 89 -3.89 15.02 -22.74
CA GLY A 89 -2.70 15.59 -23.39
C GLY A 89 -1.40 15.23 -22.68
N VAL A 90 -1.36 15.41 -21.35
CA VAL A 90 -0.20 15.04 -20.53
C VAL A 90 0.08 13.52 -20.60
N SER A 91 -0.96 12.70 -20.49
CA SER A 91 -0.80 11.24 -20.57
C SER A 91 -0.36 10.78 -21.95
N SER A 92 -0.83 11.43 -23.03
CA SER A 92 -0.38 11.13 -24.39
C SER A 92 1.09 11.50 -24.59
N MET A 93 1.49 12.66 -24.09
CA MET A 93 2.89 13.10 -24.12
C MET A 93 3.79 12.14 -23.33
N MET A 94 3.35 11.75 -22.11
CA MET A 94 4.08 10.78 -21.28
C MET A 94 4.17 9.40 -21.94
N TYR A 95 3.10 8.94 -22.58
CA TYR A 95 3.14 7.68 -23.32
C TYR A 95 4.18 7.71 -24.45
N VAL A 96 4.18 8.76 -25.26
CA VAL A 96 5.16 8.95 -26.33
C VAL A 96 6.60 9.02 -25.77
N LEU A 97 6.81 9.78 -24.69
CA LEU A 97 8.10 9.86 -24.03
C LEU A 97 8.56 8.49 -23.54
N LEU A 98 7.71 7.77 -22.81
CA LEU A 98 8.04 6.45 -22.27
C LEU A 98 8.21 5.39 -23.38
N TRP A 99 7.50 5.53 -24.52
CA TRP A 99 7.71 4.68 -25.70
C TRP A 99 9.15 4.77 -26.21
N PHE A 100 9.69 5.99 -26.31
CA PHE A 100 11.08 6.22 -26.70
C PHE A 100 12.09 5.90 -25.60
N CYS A 101 11.68 5.99 -24.33
CA CYS A 101 12.50 5.58 -23.19
C CYS A 101 12.53 4.05 -22.96
N ALA A 102 11.68 3.27 -23.61
CA ALA A 102 11.63 1.82 -23.42
C ALA A 102 13.00 1.11 -23.62
N PRO A 103 13.85 1.47 -24.62
CA PRO A 103 15.19 0.90 -24.72
C PRO A 103 16.10 1.18 -23.52
N LEU A 104 15.93 2.34 -22.85
CA LEU A 104 16.67 2.67 -21.63
C LEU A 104 16.26 1.78 -20.47
N ILE A 105 14.97 1.43 -20.38
CA ILE A 105 14.44 0.48 -19.38
C ILE A 105 15.09 -0.90 -19.60
N VAL A 106 15.13 -1.37 -20.84
CA VAL A 106 15.80 -2.62 -21.21
C VAL A 106 17.28 -2.59 -20.83
N SER A 107 17.99 -1.52 -21.16
CA SER A 107 19.40 -1.37 -20.81
C SER A 107 19.64 -1.33 -19.30
N PHE A 108 18.71 -0.74 -18.54
CA PHE A 108 18.83 -0.63 -17.08
C PHE A 108 18.61 -1.97 -16.37
N PHE A 109 17.62 -2.75 -16.79
CA PHE A 109 17.30 -4.04 -16.17
C PHE A 109 17.98 -5.23 -16.84
N HIS A 110 18.58 -5.03 -18.02
CA HIS A 110 19.21 -6.08 -18.85
C HIS A 110 18.24 -7.19 -19.32
N GLU A 111 16.94 -6.86 -19.44
CA GLU A 111 15.86 -7.78 -19.82
C GLU A 111 15.21 -7.35 -21.14
N PRO A 112 15.51 -8.06 -22.27
CA PRO A 112 15.00 -7.70 -23.59
C PRO A 112 13.46 -7.73 -23.69
N GLU A 113 12.82 -8.61 -22.92
CA GLU A 113 11.35 -8.76 -22.88
C GLU A 113 10.64 -7.47 -22.47
N LEU A 114 11.30 -6.61 -21.69
CA LEU A 114 10.74 -5.35 -21.23
C LEU A 114 10.47 -4.34 -22.35
N LEU A 115 11.08 -4.49 -23.54
CA LEU A 115 10.91 -3.53 -24.63
C LEU A 115 9.43 -3.40 -25.05
N TRP A 116 8.85 -4.50 -25.44
CA TRP A 116 7.46 -4.52 -25.90
C TRP A 116 6.48 -4.53 -24.72
N LEU A 117 6.86 -5.17 -23.63
CA LEU A 117 6.04 -5.23 -22.43
C LEU A 117 5.83 -3.84 -21.82
N SER A 118 6.87 -3.01 -21.74
CA SER A 118 6.77 -1.63 -21.24
C SER A 118 5.91 -0.75 -22.13
N ARG A 119 6.13 -0.81 -23.46
CA ARG A 119 5.33 -0.07 -24.44
C ARG A 119 3.86 -0.41 -24.35
N TYR A 120 3.55 -1.69 -24.17
CA TYR A 120 2.17 -2.15 -23.98
C TYR A 120 1.60 -1.71 -22.60
N ALA A 121 2.35 -1.90 -21.53
CA ALA A 121 1.92 -1.53 -20.17
C ALA A 121 1.57 -0.03 -20.08
N PHE A 122 2.33 0.81 -20.76
CA PHE A 122 2.14 2.27 -20.75
C PHE A 122 0.85 2.74 -21.45
N LEU A 123 0.21 1.90 -22.29
CA LEU A 123 -1.14 2.18 -22.79
C LEU A 123 -2.15 2.35 -21.64
N GLY A 124 -1.91 1.69 -20.51
CA GLY A 124 -2.73 1.86 -19.31
C GLY A 124 -2.88 3.32 -18.86
N PHE A 125 -1.86 4.17 -19.10
CA PHE A 125 -1.93 5.61 -18.74
C PHE A 125 -2.92 6.39 -19.60
N LEU A 126 -2.95 6.10 -20.89
CA LEU A 126 -3.93 6.70 -21.79
C LEU A 126 -5.35 6.32 -21.40
N LEU A 127 -5.58 5.03 -21.15
CA LEU A 127 -6.88 4.54 -20.70
C LEU A 127 -7.27 5.14 -19.36
N ALA A 128 -6.36 5.19 -18.40
CA ALA A 128 -6.61 5.74 -17.08
C ALA A 128 -6.99 7.24 -17.17
N SER A 129 -6.30 8.03 -18.02
CA SER A 129 -6.56 9.48 -18.14
C SER A 129 -7.99 9.80 -18.55
N THR A 130 -8.62 8.94 -19.34
CA THR A 130 -10.00 9.12 -19.78
C THR A 130 -11.02 8.90 -18.66
N SER A 131 -10.67 8.19 -17.58
CA SER A 131 -11.56 7.89 -16.46
C SER A 131 -11.57 8.94 -15.35
N ILE A 132 -10.59 9.87 -15.31
CA ILE A 132 -10.42 10.82 -14.21
C ILE A 132 -11.66 11.64 -13.95
N VAL A 133 -12.12 12.35 -14.97
CA VAL A 133 -13.25 13.28 -14.84
C VAL A 133 -14.55 12.53 -14.54
N PRO A 134 -14.92 11.43 -15.26
CA PRO A 134 -16.07 10.64 -14.91
C PRO A 134 -16.08 10.15 -13.45
N ARG A 135 -14.93 9.63 -12.96
CA ARG A 135 -14.80 9.19 -11.55
C ARG A 135 -14.92 10.34 -10.56
N THR A 136 -14.34 11.50 -10.87
CA THR A 136 -14.44 12.70 -10.02
C THR A 136 -15.89 13.17 -9.90
N ILE A 137 -16.66 13.11 -11.00
CA ILE A 137 -18.09 13.44 -11.00
C ILE A 137 -18.87 12.48 -10.11
N LEU A 138 -18.66 11.17 -10.26
CA LEU A 138 -19.30 10.16 -9.42
C LEU A 138 -18.96 10.36 -7.94
N PHE A 139 -17.70 10.70 -7.64
CA PHE A 139 -17.26 10.99 -6.28
C PHE A 139 -17.95 12.24 -5.69
N LYS A 140 -18.01 13.34 -6.45
CA LYS A 140 -18.72 14.57 -6.02
C LYS A 140 -20.22 14.35 -5.84
N GLN A 141 -20.83 13.47 -6.61
CA GLN A 141 -22.24 13.10 -6.50
C GLN A 141 -22.50 12.09 -5.37
N LEU A 142 -21.48 11.67 -4.61
CA LEU A 142 -21.55 10.64 -3.55
C LEU A 142 -22.12 9.31 -4.06
N LYS A 143 -21.91 8.97 -5.33
CA LYS A 143 -22.33 7.70 -5.95
C LYS A 143 -21.33 6.59 -5.58
N VAL A 144 -21.21 6.29 -4.29
CA VAL A 144 -20.24 5.31 -3.77
C VAL A 144 -20.61 3.89 -4.21
N LYS A 145 -21.90 3.57 -4.28
CA LYS A 145 -22.41 2.27 -4.76
C LYS A 145 -21.95 1.99 -6.18
N GLU A 146 -22.16 2.95 -7.08
CA GLU A 146 -21.77 2.83 -8.49
C GLU A 146 -20.26 2.66 -8.63
N GLN A 147 -19.46 3.41 -7.88
CA GLN A 147 -18.00 3.27 -7.87
C GLN A 147 -17.56 1.88 -7.36
N ALA A 148 -18.23 1.35 -6.33
CA ALA A 148 -17.97 0.00 -5.82
C ALA A 148 -18.27 -1.07 -6.88
N ILE A 149 -19.44 -1.00 -7.53
CA ILE A 149 -19.82 -1.93 -8.59
C ILE A 149 -18.84 -1.85 -9.77
N ILE A 150 -18.47 -0.65 -10.23
CA ILE A 150 -17.49 -0.46 -11.29
C ILE A 150 -16.17 -1.14 -10.93
N SER A 151 -15.66 -0.93 -9.72
CA SER A 151 -14.39 -1.51 -9.29
C SER A 151 -14.44 -3.04 -9.24
N ILE A 152 -15.49 -3.61 -8.64
CA ILE A 152 -15.67 -5.06 -8.50
C ILE A 152 -15.83 -5.72 -9.88
N VAL A 153 -16.72 -5.21 -10.73
CA VAL A 153 -16.95 -5.76 -12.07
C VAL A 153 -15.66 -5.69 -12.91
N SER A 154 -14.93 -4.57 -12.84
CA SER A 154 -13.67 -4.42 -13.56
C SER A 154 -12.62 -5.40 -13.09
N LEU A 155 -12.53 -5.65 -11.77
CA LEU A 155 -11.56 -6.59 -11.21
C LEU A 155 -11.91 -8.04 -11.58
N VAL A 156 -13.19 -8.42 -11.53
CA VAL A 156 -13.62 -9.76 -11.94
C VAL A 156 -13.34 -9.98 -13.41
N PHE A 157 -13.75 -9.04 -14.28
CA PHE A 157 -13.55 -9.16 -15.71
C PHE A 157 -12.06 -9.23 -16.09
N SER A 158 -11.24 -8.33 -15.56
CA SER A 158 -9.79 -8.34 -15.80
C SER A 158 -9.11 -9.56 -15.21
N GLY A 159 -9.54 -10.01 -14.02
CA GLY A 159 -9.03 -11.21 -13.39
C GLY A 159 -9.29 -12.47 -14.22
N ILE A 160 -10.48 -12.61 -14.77
CA ILE A 160 -10.83 -13.73 -15.67
C ILE A 160 -9.93 -13.71 -16.91
N ILE A 161 -9.77 -12.53 -17.57
CA ILE A 161 -8.89 -12.39 -18.74
C ILE A 161 -7.45 -12.75 -18.39
N GLY A 162 -6.92 -12.23 -17.25
CA GLY A 162 -5.57 -12.55 -16.81
C GLY A 162 -5.36 -14.05 -16.59
N VAL A 163 -6.32 -14.73 -15.96
CA VAL A 163 -6.25 -16.19 -15.72
C VAL A 163 -6.33 -16.96 -17.05
N VAL A 164 -7.25 -16.59 -17.95
CA VAL A 164 -7.35 -17.24 -19.27
C VAL A 164 -6.05 -17.10 -20.05
N MET A 165 -5.46 -15.91 -20.08
CA MET A 165 -4.16 -15.70 -20.74
C MET A 165 -3.04 -16.52 -20.10
N ALA A 166 -3.02 -16.63 -18.76
CA ALA A 166 -2.04 -17.46 -18.07
C ALA A 166 -2.20 -18.95 -18.40
N LEU A 167 -3.43 -19.45 -18.51
CA LEU A 167 -3.73 -20.81 -18.96
C LEU A 167 -3.35 -21.05 -20.43
N CYS A 168 -3.36 -20.01 -21.27
CA CYS A 168 -2.88 -20.04 -22.66
C CYS A 168 -1.35 -19.85 -22.78
N ASP A 169 -0.63 -19.97 -21.69
CA ASP A 169 0.86 -19.84 -21.62
C ASP A 169 1.38 -18.47 -22.11
N MET A 170 0.59 -17.40 -21.94
CA MET A 170 0.99 -16.04 -22.32
C MET A 170 1.88 -15.38 -21.24
N ARG A 171 2.31 -16.12 -20.23
CA ARG A 171 3.32 -15.74 -19.23
C ARG A 171 3.09 -14.32 -18.67
N TYR A 172 4.15 -13.49 -18.59
CA TYR A 172 4.12 -12.11 -18.07
C TYR A 172 3.10 -11.18 -18.73
N TRP A 173 2.70 -11.46 -19.98
CA TRP A 173 1.63 -10.71 -20.67
C TRP A 173 0.31 -10.77 -19.91
N SER A 174 0.03 -11.89 -19.23
CA SER A 174 -1.20 -12.10 -18.47
C SER A 174 -1.37 -11.05 -17.37
N ILE A 175 -0.30 -10.74 -16.62
CA ILE A 175 -0.33 -9.76 -15.52
C ILE A 175 -0.54 -8.34 -16.07
N VAL A 176 0.20 -7.99 -17.11
CA VAL A 176 0.13 -6.64 -17.69
C VAL A 176 -1.21 -6.41 -18.37
N THR A 177 -1.72 -7.40 -19.14
CA THR A 177 -3.02 -7.29 -19.77
C THR A 177 -4.16 -7.24 -18.74
N GLN A 178 -4.08 -8.01 -17.66
CA GLN A 178 -5.03 -7.91 -16.55
C GLN A 178 -5.14 -6.46 -16.04
N ASN A 179 -4.01 -5.80 -15.84
CA ASN A 179 -4.00 -4.41 -15.38
C ASN A 179 -4.60 -3.44 -16.41
N ILE A 180 -4.24 -3.57 -17.69
CA ILE A 180 -4.76 -2.73 -18.76
C ILE A 180 -6.27 -2.91 -18.91
N VAL A 181 -6.75 -4.16 -18.89
CA VAL A 181 -8.19 -4.47 -18.98
C VAL A 181 -8.95 -3.93 -17.77
N TYR A 182 -8.37 -4.04 -16.57
CA TYR A 182 -8.95 -3.43 -15.37
C TYR A 182 -9.16 -1.93 -15.55
N VAL A 183 -8.12 -1.20 -15.93
CA VAL A 183 -8.16 0.25 -16.13
C VAL A 183 -9.13 0.62 -17.25
N GLY A 184 -9.10 -0.10 -18.37
CA GLY A 184 -9.99 0.12 -19.51
C GLY A 184 -11.47 -0.10 -19.14
N THR A 185 -11.77 -1.18 -18.41
CA THR A 185 -13.14 -1.47 -17.95
C THR A 185 -13.63 -0.42 -16.96
N VAL A 186 -12.79 -0.01 -16.00
CA VAL A 186 -13.08 1.10 -15.07
C VAL A 186 -13.41 2.37 -15.87
N SER A 187 -12.64 2.67 -16.91
CA SER A 187 -12.85 3.85 -17.74
C SER A 187 -14.22 3.78 -18.44
N VAL A 188 -14.49 2.71 -19.18
CA VAL A 188 -15.74 2.55 -19.92
C VAL A 188 -16.98 2.60 -19.01
N LEU A 189 -16.94 1.89 -17.89
CA LEU A 189 -18.05 1.87 -16.93
C LEU A 189 -18.24 3.21 -16.23
N SER A 190 -17.15 3.93 -15.90
CA SER A 190 -17.24 5.26 -15.30
C SER A 190 -17.84 6.29 -16.27
N TRP A 191 -17.51 6.21 -17.54
CA TRP A 191 -18.14 7.04 -18.57
C TRP A 191 -19.64 6.81 -18.64
N ARG A 192 -20.08 5.57 -18.70
CA ARG A 192 -21.51 5.20 -18.74
C ARG A 192 -22.24 5.68 -17.47
N ALA A 193 -21.66 5.47 -16.29
CA ALA A 193 -22.29 5.80 -15.02
C ALA A 193 -22.35 7.32 -14.74
N SER A 194 -21.37 8.08 -15.21
CA SER A 194 -21.35 9.54 -15.03
C SER A 194 -22.29 10.28 -15.98
N GLY A 195 -22.56 9.72 -17.17
CA GLY A 195 -23.31 10.40 -18.23
C GLY A 195 -22.66 11.67 -18.77
N TRP A 196 -21.40 11.94 -18.39
CA TRP A 196 -20.67 13.14 -18.78
C TRP A 196 -19.93 12.91 -20.10
N MET A 197 -19.93 13.91 -20.98
CA MET A 197 -19.20 13.88 -22.24
C MET A 197 -18.31 15.14 -22.37
N PRO A 198 -17.06 14.98 -22.87
CA PRO A 198 -16.19 16.13 -23.10
C PRO A 198 -16.70 16.95 -24.29
N SER A 199 -16.58 18.25 -24.18
CA SER A 199 -16.73 19.15 -25.32
C SER A 199 -15.36 19.42 -25.97
N ARG A 200 -15.36 19.89 -27.23
CA ARG A 200 -14.11 20.24 -27.93
C ARG A 200 -13.53 21.59 -27.49
N ARG A 201 -14.19 22.30 -26.56
CA ARG A 201 -13.71 23.58 -26.05
C ARG A 201 -12.71 23.37 -24.92
N PHE A 202 -11.50 23.90 -25.06
CA PHE A 202 -10.45 23.83 -24.05
C PHE A 202 -10.15 25.24 -23.53
N SER A 203 -9.96 25.39 -22.22
CA SER A 203 -9.58 26.64 -21.58
C SER A 203 -8.41 26.40 -20.62
N PHE A 204 -7.38 27.24 -20.72
CA PHE A 204 -6.24 27.19 -19.79
C PHE A 204 -6.53 27.86 -18.44
N LYS A 205 -7.58 28.66 -18.34
CA LYS A 205 -7.89 29.41 -17.12
C LYS A 205 -8.11 28.51 -15.90
N PRO A 206 -8.98 27.48 -15.95
CA PRO A 206 -9.16 26.57 -14.82
C PRO A 206 -7.88 25.84 -14.42
N ILE A 207 -7.07 25.45 -15.41
CA ILE A 207 -5.80 24.75 -15.17
C ILE A 207 -4.84 25.65 -14.41
N ARG A 208 -4.67 26.91 -14.85
CA ARG A 208 -3.77 27.89 -14.21
C ARG A 208 -4.17 28.17 -12.76
N GLU A 209 -5.47 28.29 -12.49
CA GLU A 209 -5.99 28.52 -11.15
C GLU A 209 -5.70 27.35 -10.19
N MET A 210 -5.76 26.10 -10.69
CA MET A 210 -5.56 24.90 -9.89
C MET A 210 -4.10 24.42 -9.87
N PHE A 211 -3.23 24.91 -10.77
CA PHE A 211 -1.89 24.37 -11.02
C PHE A 211 -1.00 24.37 -9.77
N GLY A 212 -0.94 25.49 -9.05
CA GLY A 212 -0.04 25.63 -7.91
C GLY A 212 -0.32 24.62 -6.78
N PHE A 213 -1.60 24.34 -6.52
CA PHE A 213 -2.02 23.32 -5.55
C PHE A 213 -1.77 21.91 -6.07
N SER A 214 -2.17 21.66 -7.32
CA SER A 214 -2.08 20.36 -7.97
C SER A 214 -0.63 19.90 -8.15
N PHE A 215 0.28 20.81 -8.49
CA PHE A 215 1.69 20.50 -8.70
C PHE A 215 2.40 20.04 -7.42
N LYS A 216 2.10 20.65 -6.28
CA LYS A 216 2.67 20.23 -4.98
C LYS A 216 2.24 18.81 -4.61
N ILE A 217 0.95 18.51 -4.79
CA ILE A 217 0.44 17.15 -4.55
C ILE A 217 1.08 16.15 -5.50
N LEU A 218 1.19 16.51 -6.79
CA LEU A 218 1.81 15.68 -7.80
C LEU A 218 3.25 15.28 -7.42
N ILE A 219 4.09 16.26 -7.09
CA ILE A 219 5.48 16.00 -6.69
C ILE A 219 5.53 15.08 -5.47
N THR A 220 4.71 15.35 -4.46
CA THR A 220 4.65 14.50 -3.26
C THR A 220 4.27 13.05 -3.62
N ASN A 221 3.26 12.86 -4.46
CA ASN A 221 2.80 11.54 -4.90
C ASN A 221 3.87 10.79 -5.71
N ILE A 222 4.59 11.49 -6.60
CA ILE A 222 5.69 10.89 -7.36
C ILE A 222 6.78 10.35 -6.43
N PHE A 223 7.24 11.17 -5.48
CA PHE A 223 8.26 10.73 -4.51
C PHE A 223 7.77 9.59 -3.62
N ASP A 224 6.52 9.60 -3.20
CA ASP A 224 5.92 8.47 -2.46
C ASP A 224 5.95 7.18 -3.29
N LYS A 225 5.57 7.23 -4.57
CA LYS A 225 5.61 6.06 -5.46
C LYS A 225 7.04 5.58 -5.72
N ILE A 226 7.99 6.50 -5.92
CA ILE A 226 9.42 6.15 -6.04
C ILE A 226 9.88 5.44 -4.76
N ASN A 227 9.59 5.99 -3.59
CA ASN A 227 10.00 5.40 -2.32
C ASN A 227 9.42 3.99 -2.10
N ASN A 228 8.15 3.79 -2.46
CA ASN A 228 7.48 2.50 -2.38
C ASN A 228 7.98 1.46 -3.41
N GLY A 229 8.57 1.90 -4.52
CA GLY A 229 9.08 1.05 -5.59
C GLY A 229 10.62 0.92 -5.65
N ILE A 230 11.34 1.71 -4.84
CA ILE A 230 12.81 1.82 -4.92
C ILE A 230 13.51 0.48 -4.72
N PHE A 231 12.95 -0.37 -3.87
CA PHE A 231 13.53 -1.68 -3.58
C PHE A 231 13.45 -2.61 -4.80
N SER A 232 12.30 -2.68 -5.47
CA SER A 232 12.14 -3.45 -6.73
C SER A 232 13.08 -2.95 -7.82
N LEU A 233 13.29 -1.62 -7.91
CA LEU A 233 14.20 -0.99 -8.87
C LEU A 233 15.65 -1.43 -8.66
N VAL A 234 16.12 -1.37 -7.41
CA VAL A 234 17.47 -1.78 -7.03
C VAL A 234 17.66 -3.29 -7.22
N LEU A 235 16.69 -4.11 -6.83
CA LEU A 235 16.76 -5.56 -7.01
C LEU A 235 16.80 -5.94 -8.50
N GLY A 236 15.95 -5.34 -9.34
CA GLY A 236 15.91 -5.63 -10.78
C GLY A 236 17.23 -5.34 -11.46
N ASN A 237 17.83 -4.18 -11.17
CA ASN A 237 19.12 -3.82 -11.75
C ASN A 237 20.27 -4.72 -11.26
N PHE A 238 20.30 -5.10 -9.98
CA PHE A 238 21.45 -5.78 -9.40
C PHE A 238 21.35 -7.29 -9.34
N TYR A 239 20.15 -7.86 -9.35
CA TYR A 239 19.92 -9.29 -9.14
C TYR A 239 19.02 -9.94 -10.21
N GLY A 240 18.26 -9.13 -10.97
CA GLY A 240 17.43 -9.58 -12.08
C GLY A 240 16.00 -9.97 -11.69
N LYS A 241 15.25 -10.42 -12.70
CA LYS A 241 13.79 -10.63 -12.63
C LYS A 241 13.33 -11.68 -11.61
N HIS A 242 14.09 -12.75 -11.40
CA HIS A 242 13.70 -13.82 -10.48
C HIS A 242 13.60 -13.32 -9.04
N GLU A 243 14.60 -12.58 -8.58
CA GLU A 243 14.63 -11.98 -7.25
C GLU A 243 13.57 -10.90 -7.06
N VAL A 244 13.33 -10.09 -8.10
CA VAL A 244 12.23 -9.12 -8.09
C VAL A 244 10.88 -9.83 -7.98
N GLY A 245 10.71 -10.96 -8.67
CA GLY A 245 9.50 -11.78 -8.58
C GLY A 245 9.24 -12.29 -7.16
N GLN A 246 10.27 -12.88 -6.54
CA GLN A 246 10.20 -13.38 -5.16
C GLN A 246 9.90 -12.24 -4.17
N TYR A 247 10.56 -11.10 -4.32
CA TYR A 247 10.29 -9.91 -3.51
C TYR A 247 8.88 -9.37 -3.73
N THR A 248 8.44 -9.24 -4.98
CA THR A 248 7.12 -8.70 -5.33
C THR A 248 5.99 -9.53 -4.73
N GLN A 249 6.15 -10.86 -4.75
CA GLN A 249 5.19 -11.77 -4.14
C GLN A 249 5.17 -11.61 -2.61
N ALA A 250 6.34 -11.54 -1.97
CA ALA A 250 6.44 -11.32 -0.53
C ALA A 250 5.86 -9.97 -0.10
N ASP A 251 6.19 -8.90 -0.81
CA ASP A 251 5.73 -7.54 -0.54
C ASP A 251 4.22 -7.38 -0.75
N LYS A 252 3.66 -8.07 -1.75
CA LYS A 252 2.20 -8.13 -1.98
C LYS A 252 1.46 -8.61 -0.73
N TRP A 253 1.88 -9.72 -0.14
CA TRP A 253 1.24 -10.28 1.04
C TRP A 253 1.47 -9.43 2.29
N ASN A 254 2.69 -8.91 2.47
CA ASN A 254 3.02 -7.95 3.52
C ASN A 254 2.13 -6.70 3.44
N LYS A 255 2.02 -6.10 2.25
CA LYS A 255 1.18 -4.93 2.01
C LYS A 255 -0.30 -5.22 2.21
N MET A 256 -0.79 -6.39 1.83
CA MET A 256 -2.18 -6.77 2.07
C MET A 256 -2.52 -6.79 3.56
N GLY A 257 -1.66 -7.38 4.39
CA GLY A 257 -1.83 -7.39 5.84
C GLY A 257 -1.77 -5.99 6.44
N SER A 258 -0.72 -5.25 6.15
CA SER A 258 -0.48 -3.92 6.73
C SER A 258 -1.48 -2.86 6.25
N SER A 259 -1.87 -2.89 4.96
CA SER A 259 -2.80 -1.90 4.39
C SER A 259 -4.21 -2.01 4.95
N THR A 260 -4.66 -3.20 5.32
CA THR A 260 -5.95 -3.40 5.99
C THR A 260 -5.99 -2.64 7.31
N ILE A 261 -4.93 -2.78 8.12
CA ILE A 261 -4.83 -2.07 9.42
C ILE A 261 -4.62 -0.58 9.18
N THR A 262 -3.78 -0.20 8.24
CA THR A 262 -3.52 1.19 7.86
C THR A 262 -4.80 1.90 7.42
N GLY A 263 -5.64 1.24 6.62
CA GLY A 263 -6.94 1.78 6.18
C GLY A 263 -7.89 2.04 7.35
N MET A 264 -7.95 1.15 8.33
CA MET A 264 -8.73 1.37 9.56
C MET A 264 -8.23 2.60 10.34
N VAL A 265 -6.92 2.73 10.46
CA VAL A 265 -6.30 3.87 11.14
C VAL A 265 -6.57 5.18 10.40
N GLN A 266 -6.38 5.21 9.08
CA GLN A 266 -6.61 6.42 8.27
C GLN A 266 -8.06 6.90 8.32
N GLY A 267 -9.02 5.98 8.32
CA GLY A 267 -10.44 6.33 8.36
C GLY A 267 -10.87 7.07 9.62
N VAL A 268 -10.14 6.92 10.73
CA VAL A 268 -10.48 7.50 12.03
C VAL A 268 -9.50 8.58 12.47
N ALA A 269 -8.21 8.41 12.23
CA ALA A 269 -7.17 9.24 12.82
C ALA A 269 -7.19 10.68 12.31
N GLN A 270 -7.22 10.89 11.01
CA GLN A 270 -7.12 12.24 10.43
C GLN A 270 -8.33 13.11 10.77
N PRO A 271 -9.60 12.66 10.61
CA PRO A 271 -10.76 13.44 11.03
C PRO A 271 -10.74 13.76 12.52
N MET A 272 -10.38 12.78 13.37
CA MET A 272 -10.30 12.97 14.82
C MET A 272 -9.24 14.02 15.19
N PHE A 273 -8.07 14.03 14.55
CA PHE A 273 -7.03 15.02 14.84
C PHE A 273 -7.43 16.43 14.40
N VAL A 274 -8.21 16.55 13.32
CA VAL A 274 -8.77 17.84 12.87
C VAL A 274 -9.83 18.34 13.87
N GLU A 275 -10.72 17.45 14.35
CA GLU A 275 -11.80 17.81 15.30
C GLU A 275 -11.26 18.24 16.66
N VAL A 276 -10.23 17.56 17.17
CA VAL A 276 -9.57 17.92 18.43
C VAL A 276 -8.95 19.34 18.35
N GLY A 277 -8.63 19.81 17.15
CA GLY A 277 -8.17 21.17 16.91
C GLY A 277 -6.83 21.48 17.58
N THR A 278 -6.73 22.65 18.24
CA THR A 278 -5.50 23.19 18.83
C THR A 278 -5.26 22.76 20.29
N ASP A 279 -6.19 22.08 20.91
CA ASP A 279 -6.04 21.61 22.29
C ASP A 279 -4.95 20.50 22.37
N GLN A 280 -3.78 20.89 22.85
CA GLN A 280 -2.59 20.06 22.88
C GLN A 280 -2.73 18.84 23.81
N GLU A 281 -3.38 19.01 24.97
CA GLU A 281 -3.55 17.88 25.90
C GLU A 281 -4.57 16.85 25.37
N ARG A 282 -5.66 17.33 24.79
CA ARG A 282 -6.64 16.48 24.12
C ARG A 282 -6.02 15.73 22.94
N LEU A 283 -5.22 16.43 22.13
CA LEU A 283 -4.53 15.85 21.00
C LEU A 283 -3.53 14.76 21.44
N GLN A 284 -2.73 15.04 22.47
CA GLN A 284 -1.79 14.07 23.02
C GLN A 284 -2.50 12.81 23.53
N ARG A 285 -3.60 12.98 24.27
CA ARG A 285 -4.40 11.86 24.78
C ARG A 285 -5.01 11.03 23.64
N ALA A 286 -5.57 11.69 22.63
CA ALA A 286 -6.13 11.07 21.43
C ALA A 286 -5.07 10.29 20.66
N PHE A 287 -3.91 10.91 20.39
CA PHE A 287 -2.80 10.27 19.69
C PHE A 287 -2.28 9.04 20.44
N ARG A 288 -2.04 9.13 21.74
CA ARG A 288 -1.60 8.01 22.59
C ARG A 288 -2.61 6.86 22.60
N LYS A 289 -3.91 7.17 22.63
CA LYS A 289 -4.97 6.15 22.55
C LYS A 289 -4.94 5.43 21.22
N MET A 290 -4.85 6.17 20.12
CA MET A 290 -4.73 5.59 18.77
C MET A 290 -3.44 4.79 18.60
N LEU A 291 -2.32 5.28 19.13
CA LEU A 291 -1.03 4.59 19.06
C LEU A 291 -1.09 3.21 19.75
N ARG A 292 -1.67 3.14 20.96
CA ARG A 292 -1.89 1.88 21.70
C ARG A 292 -2.84 0.93 20.95
N PHE A 293 -3.95 1.46 20.45
CA PHE A 293 -4.92 0.66 19.69
C PHE A 293 -4.32 0.08 18.41
N THR A 294 -3.61 0.91 17.64
CA THR A 294 -2.91 0.48 16.43
C THR A 294 -1.87 -0.58 16.75
N SER A 295 -1.07 -0.39 17.79
CA SER A 295 -0.04 -1.33 18.21
C SER A 295 -0.61 -2.67 18.68
N LEU A 296 -1.73 -2.64 19.42
CA LEU A 296 -2.45 -3.84 19.87
C LEU A 296 -2.85 -4.76 18.72
N ILE A 297 -3.18 -4.20 17.56
CA ILE A 297 -3.65 -4.96 16.38
C ILE A 297 -2.49 -5.25 15.43
N ALA A 298 -1.64 -4.26 15.14
CA ALA A 298 -0.63 -4.36 14.09
C ALA A 298 0.46 -5.38 14.40
N PHE A 299 1.00 -5.40 15.62
CA PHE A 299 2.07 -6.32 15.97
C PHE A 299 1.64 -7.79 15.94
N PRO A 300 0.55 -8.23 16.59
CA PRO A 300 0.17 -9.63 16.52
C PRO A 300 -0.26 -10.06 15.12
N ALA A 301 -0.91 -9.20 14.34
CA ALA A 301 -1.31 -9.51 12.98
C ALA A 301 -0.10 -9.73 12.07
N MET A 302 0.86 -8.79 12.08
CA MET A 302 2.01 -8.87 11.17
C MET A 302 3.06 -9.87 11.64
N PHE A 303 3.33 -9.99 12.94
CA PHE A 303 4.23 -11.02 13.47
C PHE A 303 3.61 -12.41 13.35
N GLY A 304 2.27 -12.52 13.51
CA GLY A 304 1.54 -13.76 13.23
C GLY A 304 1.66 -14.17 11.78
N LEU A 305 1.52 -13.21 10.84
CA LEU A 305 1.73 -13.45 9.42
C LEU A 305 3.18 -13.88 9.12
N ALA A 306 4.17 -13.30 9.79
CA ALA A 306 5.56 -13.73 9.70
C ALA A 306 5.76 -15.17 10.21
N LEU A 307 5.13 -15.53 11.34
CA LEU A 307 5.21 -16.89 11.93
C LEU A 307 4.70 -17.96 10.96
N VAL A 308 3.61 -17.67 10.27
CA VAL A 308 2.97 -18.63 9.36
C VAL A 308 3.38 -18.47 7.90
N ALA A 309 4.31 -17.57 7.59
CA ALA A 309 4.65 -17.19 6.21
C ALA A 309 5.02 -18.41 5.32
N LYS A 310 5.81 -19.34 5.83
CA LYS A 310 6.20 -20.56 5.08
C LYS A 310 4.99 -21.43 4.74
N GLN A 311 4.15 -21.74 5.73
CA GLN A 311 2.94 -22.52 5.55
C GLN A 311 1.96 -21.82 4.63
N PHE A 312 1.76 -20.52 4.85
CA PHE A 312 0.87 -19.70 4.05
C PHE A 312 1.28 -19.67 2.58
N ILE A 313 2.54 -19.39 2.27
CA ILE A 313 3.06 -19.33 0.90
C ILE A 313 2.95 -20.71 0.21
N VAL A 314 3.39 -21.79 0.85
CA VAL A 314 3.35 -23.13 0.24
C VAL A 314 1.91 -23.56 -0.04
N ILE A 315 1.00 -23.37 0.92
CA ILE A 315 -0.40 -23.77 0.76
C ILE A 315 -1.11 -22.93 -0.31
N THR A 316 -0.85 -21.62 -0.35
CA THR A 316 -1.58 -20.72 -1.26
C THR A 316 -0.99 -20.71 -2.66
N VAL A 317 0.30 -20.40 -2.80
CA VAL A 317 0.94 -20.15 -4.10
C VAL A 317 1.90 -21.25 -4.56
N GLY A 318 2.32 -22.14 -3.65
CA GLY A 318 3.15 -23.33 -3.96
C GLY A 318 4.61 -23.19 -3.55
N GLU A 319 5.33 -24.33 -3.57
CA GLU A 319 6.72 -24.45 -3.07
C GLU A 319 7.73 -23.60 -3.85
N LYS A 320 7.50 -23.33 -5.13
CA LYS A 320 8.38 -22.49 -5.95
C LYS A 320 8.56 -21.07 -5.38
N TRP A 321 7.64 -20.62 -4.50
CA TRP A 321 7.67 -19.34 -3.84
C TRP A 321 8.28 -19.38 -2.43
N MET A 322 8.95 -20.48 -2.05
CA MET A 322 9.56 -20.61 -0.72
C MET A 322 10.54 -19.46 -0.38
N PRO A 323 11.39 -18.96 -1.30
CA PRO A 323 12.23 -17.80 -1.03
C PRO A 323 11.42 -16.55 -0.66
N SER A 324 10.24 -16.35 -1.28
CA SER A 324 9.32 -15.25 -0.93
C SER A 324 8.84 -15.34 0.51
N ALA A 325 8.69 -16.55 1.08
CA ALA A 325 8.27 -16.72 2.47
C ALA A 325 9.30 -16.15 3.45
N GLU A 326 10.60 -16.35 3.20
CA GLU A 326 11.67 -15.80 4.03
C GLU A 326 11.74 -14.27 3.92
N ILE A 327 11.59 -13.73 2.69
CA ILE A 327 11.50 -12.29 2.45
C ILE A 327 10.29 -11.70 3.18
N MET A 328 9.14 -12.37 3.10
CA MET A 328 7.90 -11.95 3.75
C MET A 328 8.04 -11.90 5.27
N GLN A 329 8.73 -12.88 5.89
CA GLN A 329 9.00 -12.87 7.33
C GLN A 329 9.72 -11.58 7.76
N MET A 330 10.73 -11.17 7.00
CA MET A 330 11.47 -9.95 7.29
C MET A 330 10.64 -8.69 7.05
N LEU A 331 9.93 -8.63 5.92
CA LEU A 331 9.09 -7.47 5.57
C LEU A 331 7.92 -7.26 6.55
N CYS A 332 7.34 -8.32 7.10
CA CYS A 332 6.27 -8.22 8.09
C CYS A 332 6.72 -7.50 9.37
N ILE A 333 8.01 -7.51 9.70
CA ILE A 333 8.53 -6.72 10.82
C ILE A 333 8.34 -5.21 10.54
N ALA A 334 8.74 -4.73 9.37
CA ALA A 334 8.47 -3.35 8.95
C ALA A 334 6.97 -3.09 8.78
N GLY A 335 6.24 -4.06 8.24
CA GLY A 335 4.79 -4.01 8.03
C GLY A 335 4.00 -3.73 9.31
N ALA A 336 4.46 -4.21 10.47
CA ALA A 336 3.85 -3.93 11.76
C ALA A 336 3.96 -2.44 12.16
N PHE A 337 4.99 -1.73 11.68
CA PHE A 337 5.19 -0.31 11.95
C PHE A 337 4.51 0.61 10.93
N MET A 338 4.07 0.10 9.76
CA MET A 338 3.41 0.91 8.72
C MET A 338 2.15 1.64 9.24
N PRO A 339 1.20 0.99 9.96
CA PRO A 339 0.05 1.69 10.50
C PRO A 339 0.42 2.75 11.55
N ILE A 340 1.49 2.51 12.31
CA ILE A 340 2.03 3.48 13.28
C ILE A 340 2.59 4.71 12.56
N THR A 341 3.41 4.51 11.54
CA THR A 341 3.93 5.61 10.70
C THR A 341 2.79 6.44 10.11
N THR A 342 1.71 5.79 9.70
CA THR A 342 0.51 6.45 9.17
C THR A 342 -0.15 7.39 10.19
N LEU A 343 -0.14 7.04 11.49
CA LEU A 343 -0.64 7.95 12.54
C LEU A 343 0.17 9.24 12.61
N TYR A 344 1.50 9.13 12.56
CA TYR A 344 2.38 10.30 12.55
C TYR A 344 2.15 11.18 11.31
N ILE A 345 2.01 10.56 10.13
CA ILE A 345 1.73 11.26 8.87
C ILE A 345 0.38 11.98 8.94
N ASN A 346 -0.68 11.31 9.38
CA ASN A 346 -2.03 11.89 9.48
C ASN A 346 -2.06 13.09 10.43
N LEU A 347 -1.35 13.01 11.55
CA LEU A 347 -1.23 14.14 12.46
C LEU A 347 -0.47 15.30 11.82
N LEU A 348 0.65 15.04 11.15
CA LEU A 348 1.43 16.07 10.44
C LEU A 348 0.60 16.79 9.39
N LEU A 349 -0.17 16.02 8.61
CA LEU A 349 -1.05 16.54 7.57
C LEU A 349 -2.23 17.32 8.16
N SER A 350 -2.82 16.88 9.28
CA SER A 350 -3.88 17.59 9.98
C SER A 350 -3.42 18.96 10.51
N ARG A 351 -2.10 19.12 10.73
CA ARG A 351 -1.47 20.38 11.12
C ARG A 351 -1.01 21.23 9.92
N GLY A 352 -1.35 20.84 8.69
CA GLY A 352 -0.97 21.56 7.47
C GLY A 352 0.51 21.53 7.11
N ARG A 353 1.30 20.62 7.73
CA ARG A 353 2.75 20.52 7.53
C ARG A 353 3.12 19.59 6.37
N SER A 354 2.48 19.75 5.23
CA SER A 354 2.73 18.95 4.03
C SER A 354 4.16 19.05 3.50
N GLY A 355 4.83 20.20 3.67
CA GLY A 355 6.23 20.36 3.29
C GLY A 355 7.18 19.48 4.11
N THR A 356 6.95 19.36 5.42
CA THR A 356 7.74 18.45 6.29
C THR A 356 7.50 17.00 5.87
N TYR A 357 6.27 16.62 5.55
CA TYR A 357 5.93 15.30 5.04
C TYR A 357 6.72 14.99 3.75
N MET A 358 6.67 15.86 2.76
CA MET A 358 7.39 15.72 1.50
C MET A 358 8.90 15.51 1.71
N TRP A 359 9.54 16.39 2.47
CA TRP A 359 10.98 16.29 2.72
C TRP A 359 11.38 15.02 3.46
N ASN A 360 10.58 14.56 4.43
CA ASN A 360 10.83 13.30 5.12
C ASN A 360 10.81 12.11 4.16
N ILE A 361 9.83 12.04 3.25
CA ILE A 361 9.76 10.97 2.24
C ILE A 361 10.97 11.00 1.31
N ILE A 362 11.34 12.18 0.82
CA ILE A 362 12.51 12.34 -0.07
C ILE A 362 13.79 11.88 0.64
N CYS A 363 14.05 12.38 1.85
CA CYS A 363 15.24 12.00 2.61
C CYS A 363 15.27 10.51 2.92
N GLN A 364 14.14 9.91 3.29
CA GLN A 364 14.03 8.47 3.52
C GLN A 364 14.41 7.68 2.26
N GLY A 365 13.84 8.05 1.12
CA GLY A 365 14.14 7.39 -0.16
C GLY A 365 15.62 7.48 -0.55
N VAL A 366 16.24 8.66 -0.40
CA VAL A 366 17.66 8.86 -0.69
C VAL A 366 18.54 8.01 0.23
N ILE A 367 18.23 7.96 1.53
CA ILE A 367 19.01 7.16 2.50
C ILE A 367 18.86 5.67 2.22
N VAL A 368 17.63 5.20 1.94
CA VAL A 368 17.39 3.80 1.59
C VAL A 368 18.17 3.43 0.32
N LEU A 369 18.05 4.24 -0.75
CA LEU A 369 18.78 4.00 -1.99
C LEU A 369 20.28 3.94 -1.78
N SER A 370 20.85 4.93 -1.09
CA SER A 370 22.28 5.01 -0.80
C SER A 370 22.78 3.79 -0.02
N LEU A 371 22.00 3.34 0.97
CA LEU A 371 22.34 2.19 1.79
C LEU A 371 22.27 0.89 0.97
N LEU A 372 21.23 0.69 0.15
CA LEU A 372 21.10 -0.49 -0.71
C LEU A 372 22.25 -0.57 -1.73
N CYS A 373 22.62 0.56 -2.33
CA CYS A 373 23.78 0.64 -3.22
C CYS A 373 25.08 0.32 -2.47
N ALA A 374 25.25 0.86 -1.26
CA ALA A 374 26.44 0.58 -0.44
C ALA A 374 26.55 -0.93 -0.12
N VAL A 375 25.47 -1.58 0.29
CA VAL A 375 25.45 -3.03 0.57
C VAL A 375 25.93 -3.82 -0.66
N LYS A 376 25.49 -3.44 -1.87
CA LYS A 376 25.89 -4.12 -3.10
C LYS A 376 27.35 -3.85 -3.47
N PHE A 377 27.77 -2.57 -3.50
CA PHE A 377 29.11 -2.19 -3.99
C PHE A 377 30.22 -2.64 -3.07
N TYR A 378 30.02 -2.54 -1.75
CA TYR A 378 31.00 -2.96 -0.75
C TYR A 378 30.89 -4.44 -0.38
N ARG A 379 29.94 -5.19 -0.99
CA ARG A 379 29.69 -6.62 -0.71
C ARG A 379 29.63 -6.91 0.79
N TRP A 380 28.93 -6.06 1.51
CA TRP A 380 28.76 -6.23 2.94
C TRP A 380 28.12 -7.57 3.27
N HIS A 381 28.62 -8.23 4.29
CA HIS A 381 28.03 -9.41 4.90
C HIS A 381 28.06 -9.24 6.41
N ILE A 382 27.01 -9.70 7.05
CA ILE A 382 26.89 -9.68 8.52
C ILE A 382 26.65 -11.13 8.95
N ALA A 383 27.54 -11.62 9.81
CA ALA A 383 27.40 -12.90 10.43
C ALA A 383 27.28 -12.72 11.95
N PHE A 384 26.25 -13.28 12.54
CA PHE A 384 26.05 -13.27 14.00
C PHE A 384 25.43 -14.59 14.43
N SER A 385 25.66 -14.97 15.68
CA SER A 385 25.02 -16.15 16.27
C SER A 385 23.80 -15.72 17.09
N LEU A 386 22.67 -16.33 16.80
CA LEU A 386 21.44 -16.10 17.55
C LEU A 386 20.93 -17.46 18.06
N PHE A 387 20.80 -17.62 19.38
CA PHE A 387 20.37 -18.86 20.03
C PHE A 387 21.13 -20.12 19.53
N GLY A 388 22.45 -19.99 19.28
CA GLY A 388 23.29 -21.11 18.82
C GLY A 388 23.24 -21.40 17.32
N THR A 389 22.45 -20.70 16.55
CA THR A 389 22.42 -20.78 15.08
C THR A 389 23.20 -19.63 14.46
N ALA A 390 24.12 -19.94 13.53
CA ALA A 390 24.82 -18.91 12.78
C ALA A 390 23.87 -18.32 11.72
N VAL A 391 23.60 -17.03 11.83
CA VAL A 391 22.81 -16.29 10.85
C VAL A 391 23.75 -15.50 9.95
N HIS A 392 23.77 -15.83 8.67
CA HIS A 392 24.52 -15.13 7.64
C HIS A 392 23.57 -14.26 6.83
N LEU A 393 23.73 -12.95 6.94
CA LEU A 393 22.98 -11.99 6.11
C LEU A 393 23.92 -11.47 5.02
N GLU A 394 23.60 -11.79 3.79
CA GLU A 394 24.31 -11.33 2.59
C GLU A 394 23.34 -11.06 1.45
N GLY A 395 23.79 -10.31 0.45
CA GLY A 395 23.00 -10.04 -0.74
C GLY A 395 21.63 -9.44 -0.44
N ILE A 396 20.58 -10.05 -0.98
CA ILE A 396 19.19 -9.58 -0.86
C ILE A 396 18.71 -9.60 0.60
N ARG A 397 19.05 -10.63 1.38
CA ARG A 397 18.64 -10.73 2.78
C ARG A 397 19.17 -9.56 3.61
N LEU A 398 20.43 -9.18 3.37
CA LEU A 398 21.02 -8.02 4.05
C LEU A 398 20.36 -6.71 3.58
N MET A 399 20.07 -6.56 2.28
CA MET A 399 19.34 -5.39 1.78
C MET A 399 17.98 -5.24 2.43
N ILE A 400 17.21 -6.32 2.55
CA ILE A 400 15.90 -6.31 3.21
C ILE A 400 16.05 -5.96 4.69
N ALA A 401 17.03 -6.56 5.38
CA ALA A 401 17.30 -6.24 6.79
C ALA A 401 17.63 -4.74 6.98
N CYS A 402 18.48 -4.19 6.15
CA CYS A 402 18.81 -2.76 6.14
C CYS A 402 17.57 -1.89 5.90
N TYR A 403 16.75 -2.26 4.92
CA TYR A 403 15.49 -1.55 4.63
C TYR A 403 14.55 -1.56 5.85
N VAL A 404 14.35 -2.72 6.47
CA VAL A 404 13.50 -2.88 7.67
C VAL A 404 14.04 -2.02 8.82
N VAL A 405 15.35 -2.06 9.08
CA VAL A 405 15.98 -1.26 10.15
C VAL A 405 15.80 0.23 9.89
N VAL A 406 16.09 0.71 8.66
CA VAL A 406 15.89 2.12 8.32
C VAL A 406 14.43 2.51 8.48
N TYR A 407 13.49 1.68 8.02
CA TYR A 407 12.07 1.97 8.14
C TYR A 407 11.62 2.14 9.59
N ILE A 408 12.09 1.28 10.50
CA ILE A 408 11.77 1.35 11.93
C ILE A 408 12.43 2.58 12.58
N LEU A 409 13.73 2.80 12.30
CA LEU A 409 14.45 3.94 12.86
C LEU A 409 13.91 5.28 12.35
N TRP A 410 13.31 5.30 11.16
CA TRP A 410 12.69 6.50 10.60
C TRP A 410 11.50 7.01 11.43
N LEU A 411 10.87 6.15 12.23
CA LEU A 411 9.87 6.58 13.22
C LEU A 411 10.42 7.59 14.23
N LEU A 412 11.72 7.52 14.56
CA LEU A 412 12.37 8.50 15.45
C LEU A 412 12.39 9.88 14.81
N ILE A 413 12.60 9.95 13.49
CA ILE A 413 12.59 11.19 12.72
C ILE A 413 11.18 11.76 12.68
N TRP A 414 10.17 10.92 12.37
CA TRP A 414 8.77 11.34 12.45
C TRP A 414 8.40 11.88 13.81
N HIS A 415 8.82 11.20 14.88
CA HIS A 415 8.58 11.63 16.26
C HIS A 415 9.24 12.97 16.56
N TYR A 416 10.49 13.18 16.11
CA TYR A 416 11.21 14.44 16.28
C TYR A 416 10.44 15.63 15.73
N PHE A 417 9.89 15.52 14.52
CA PHE A 417 9.12 16.61 13.91
C PHE A 417 7.79 16.88 14.62
N LEU A 418 7.18 15.86 15.21
CA LEU A 418 5.89 16.00 15.91
C LEU A 418 6.00 16.21 17.42
N LYS A 419 7.18 16.06 17.98
CA LYS A 419 7.42 16.22 19.44
C LYS A 419 6.87 17.56 19.98
N ARG A 420 7.06 18.65 19.23
CA ARG A 420 6.60 19.98 19.64
C ARG A 420 5.09 20.12 19.58
N GLU A 421 4.45 19.51 18.60
CA GLU A 421 2.98 19.54 18.41
C GLU A 421 2.27 18.70 19.48
N LEU A 422 2.85 17.56 19.83
CA LEU A 422 2.27 16.61 20.76
C LEU A 422 2.65 16.85 22.23
N ALA A 423 3.72 17.61 22.52
CA ALA A 423 4.36 17.65 23.82
C ALA A 423 4.62 16.24 24.41
N LEU A 424 4.82 15.23 23.53
CA LEU A 424 4.98 13.83 23.87
C LEU A 424 6.47 13.47 23.83
N SER A 425 7.00 12.95 24.94
CA SER A 425 8.36 12.42 24.95
C SER A 425 8.45 11.11 24.15
N LEU A 426 9.60 10.87 23.52
CA LEU A 426 9.87 9.63 22.81
C LEU A 426 9.67 8.40 23.70
N PHE A 427 10.14 8.49 24.95
CA PHE A 427 9.99 7.41 25.92
C PHE A 427 8.52 7.06 26.19
N SER A 428 7.65 8.06 26.27
CA SER A 428 6.20 7.84 26.43
C SER A 428 5.57 7.18 25.20
N ALA A 429 6.00 7.55 23.98
CA ALA A 429 5.54 6.90 22.76
C ALA A 429 6.03 5.45 22.66
N MET A 430 7.29 5.20 23.02
CA MET A 430 7.86 3.85 23.11
C MET A 430 7.13 2.99 24.15
N LYS A 431 6.81 3.54 25.32
CA LYS A 431 6.03 2.85 26.36
C LYS A 431 4.61 2.49 25.90
N ASP A 432 4.01 3.27 24.98
CA ASP A 432 2.70 2.98 24.39
C ASP A 432 2.76 1.96 23.25
N THR A 433 3.94 1.67 22.68
CA THR A 433 4.11 0.83 21.48
C THR A 433 4.88 -0.47 21.76
N LEU A 434 6.07 -0.39 22.36
CA LEU A 434 7.00 -1.52 22.54
C LEU A 434 6.44 -2.67 23.38
N PRO A 435 5.63 -2.47 24.43
CA PRO A 435 5.07 -3.59 25.18
C PRO A 435 4.24 -4.52 24.28
N PHE A 436 3.43 -3.97 23.34
CA PHE A 436 2.66 -4.78 22.42
C PHE A 436 3.54 -5.53 21.41
N ALA A 437 4.63 -4.91 20.96
CA ALA A 437 5.61 -5.56 20.11
C ALA A 437 6.31 -6.72 20.85
N ALA A 438 6.74 -6.49 22.11
CA ALA A 438 7.37 -7.51 22.93
C ALA A 438 6.42 -8.68 23.24
N ILE A 439 5.17 -8.40 23.64
CA ILE A 439 4.16 -9.43 23.87
C ILE A 439 3.92 -10.23 22.59
N ALA A 440 3.78 -9.58 21.44
CA ALA A 440 3.60 -10.27 20.17
C ALA A 440 4.82 -11.14 19.83
N ALA A 441 6.04 -10.65 19.98
CA ALA A 441 7.26 -11.41 19.73
C ALA A 441 7.37 -12.65 20.64
N VAL A 442 7.13 -12.50 21.94
CA VAL A 442 7.12 -13.61 22.91
C VAL A 442 6.03 -14.62 22.56
N THR A 443 4.83 -14.14 22.21
CA THR A 443 3.72 -15.00 21.77
C THR A 443 4.11 -15.84 20.56
N MET A 444 4.74 -15.22 19.54
CA MET A 444 5.13 -15.95 18.33
C MET A 444 6.26 -16.95 18.61
N ALA A 445 7.23 -16.59 19.45
CA ALA A 445 8.29 -17.51 19.87
C ALA A 445 7.72 -18.70 20.65
N ALA A 446 6.84 -18.47 21.62
CA ALA A 446 6.18 -19.54 22.37
C ALA A 446 5.34 -20.44 21.45
N THR A 447 4.54 -19.84 20.55
CA THR A 447 3.74 -20.61 19.57
C THR A 447 4.63 -21.45 18.66
N TYR A 448 5.74 -20.91 18.18
CA TYR A 448 6.69 -21.66 17.35
C TYR A 448 7.23 -22.89 18.09
N LEU A 449 7.66 -22.74 19.35
CA LEU A 449 8.18 -23.84 20.17
C LEU A 449 7.12 -24.91 20.45
N ILE A 450 5.90 -24.50 20.84
CA ILE A 450 4.79 -25.43 21.12
C ILE A 450 4.41 -26.24 19.89
N THR A 451 4.49 -25.62 18.69
CA THR A 451 4.02 -26.24 17.43
C THR A 451 5.13 -26.90 16.62
N SER A 452 6.37 -26.96 17.12
CA SER A 452 7.54 -27.47 16.40
C SER A 452 7.43 -28.96 16.02
N GLY A 453 6.69 -29.77 16.78
CA GLY A 453 6.49 -31.20 16.53
C GLY A 453 5.41 -31.55 15.50
N ILE A 454 4.71 -30.55 14.90
CA ILE A 454 3.61 -30.82 13.98
C ILE A 454 4.13 -30.88 12.54
N SER A 455 4.02 -32.05 11.91
CA SER A 455 4.54 -32.31 10.54
C SER A 455 3.55 -31.89 9.45
N ASN A 456 2.24 -31.95 9.70
CA ASN A 456 1.23 -31.62 8.69
C ASN A 456 1.12 -30.10 8.52
N ILE A 457 1.40 -29.61 7.30
CA ILE A 457 1.49 -28.18 6.99
C ILE A 457 0.15 -27.43 7.18
N TYR A 458 -0.98 -28.09 6.86
CA TYR A 458 -2.31 -27.50 7.00
C TYR A 458 -2.71 -27.37 8.48
N LEU A 459 -2.49 -28.44 9.23
CA LEU A 459 -2.76 -28.49 10.66
C LEU A 459 -1.86 -27.49 11.40
N LEU A 460 -0.59 -27.42 11.01
CA LEU A 460 0.38 -26.48 11.57
C LEU A 460 -0.05 -25.03 11.37
N LEU A 461 -0.54 -24.67 10.17
CA LEU A 461 -1.05 -23.32 9.88
C LEU A 461 -2.20 -22.96 10.83
N ILE A 462 -3.22 -23.83 10.93
CA ILE A 462 -4.41 -23.57 11.74
C ILE A 462 -4.05 -23.47 13.22
N ILE A 463 -3.27 -24.43 13.72
CA ILE A 463 -2.87 -24.47 15.14
C ILE A 463 -2.03 -23.25 15.49
N ARG A 464 -1.09 -22.84 14.64
CA ARG A 464 -0.29 -21.62 14.87
C ARG A 464 -1.16 -20.39 15.00
N ILE A 465 -2.14 -20.20 14.13
CA ILE A 465 -3.06 -19.05 14.19
C ILE A 465 -3.87 -19.07 15.49
N VAL A 466 -4.46 -20.23 15.83
CA VAL A 466 -5.33 -20.34 17.02
C VAL A 466 -4.52 -20.18 18.30
N VAL A 467 -3.38 -20.87 18.42
CA VAL A 467 -2.52 -20.80 19.61
C VAL A 467 -1.92 -19.40 19.78
N ALA A 468 -1.42 -18.79 18.71
CA ALA A 468 -0.91 -17.41 18.78
C ALA A 468 -1.99 -16.42 19.23
N ALA A 469 -3.19 -16.51 18.67
CA ALA A 469 -4.31 -15.65 19.08
C ALA A 469 -4.68 -15.87 20.55
N ALA A 470 -4.79 -17.12 21.00
CA ALA A 470 -5.13 -17.45 22.39
C ALA A 470 -4.06 -16.94 23.37
N ILE A 471 -2.78 -17.20 23.12
CA ILE A 471 -1.68 -16.74 23.98
C ILE A 471 -1.62 -15.21 24.01
N TYR A 472 -1.74 -14.54 22.86
CA TYR A 472 -1.70 -13.07 22.79
C TYR A 472 -2.84 -12.43 23.58
N LEU A 473 -4.07 -12.90 23.42
CA LEU A 473 -5.23 -12.41 24.16
C LEU A 473 -5.11 -12.69 25.66
N LEU A 474 -4.57 -13.85 26.04
CA LEU A 474 -4.35 -14.20 27.43
C LEU A 474 -3.30 -13.27 28.07
N ILE A 475 -2.14 -13.08 27.46
CA ILE A 475 -1.09 -12.21 27.99
C ILE A 475 -1.58 -10.75 28.06
N THR A 476 -2.21 -10.24 27.00
CA THR A 476 -2.74 -8.87 26.99
C THR A 476 -3.87 -8.67 27.99
N GLY A 477 -4.68 -9.70 28.24
CA GLY A 477 -5.71 -9.71 29.29
C GLY A 477 -5.12 -9.68 30.71
N LEU A 478 -4.10 -10.51 30.96
CA LEU A 478 -3.42 -10.60 32.26
C LEU A 478 -2.60 -9.34 32.57
N THR A 479 -1.97 -8.73 31.58
CA THR A 479 -1.21 -7.47 31.76
C THR A 479 -2.13 -6.26 31.99
N GLY A 480 -3.46 -6.46 31.98
CA GLY A 480 -4.42 -5.41 32.31
C GLY A 480 -4.44 -4.26 31.30
N ALA A 481 -4.15 -4.53 30.02
CA ALA A 481 -4.13 -3.53 28.97
C ALA A 481 -5.47 -2.78 28.91
N LYS A 482 -5.54 -1.56 29.47
CA LYS A 482 -6.76 -0.73 29.51
C LYS A 482 -7.43 -0.61 28.15
N ILE A 483 -6.62 -0.53 27.09
CA ILE A 483 -7.12 -0.40 25.72
C ILE A 483 -7.91 -1.63 25.26
N LEU A 484 -7.55 -2.84 25.70
CA LEU A 484 -8.29 -4.06 25.38
C LEU A 484 -9.66 -4.06 26.05
N ARG A 485 -9.72 -3.66 27.33
CA ARG A 485 -11.01 -3.55 28.08
C ARG A 485 -11.91 -2.49 27.46
N GLU A 486 -11.36 -1.30 27.16
CA GLU A 486 -12.11 -0.23 26.50
C GLU A 486 -12.67 -0.66 25.14
N SER A 487 -11.89 -1.42 24.36
CA SER A 487 -12.31 -1.93 23.04
C SER A 487 -13.43 -2.98 23.18
N LEU A 488 -13.32 -3.90 24.15
CA LEU A 488 -14.34 -4.90 24.41
C LEU A 488 -15.64 -4.28 24.95
N ASP A 489 -15.55 -3.30 25.85
CA ASP A 489 -16.70 -2.57 26.37
C ASP A 489 -17.43 -1.79 25.28
N TYR A 490 -16.67 -1.20 24.31
CA TYR A 490 -17.25 -0.53 23.16
C TYR A 490 -18.02 -1.51 22.25
N LEU A 491 -17.43 -2.69 21.96
CA LEU A 491 -18.11 -3.73 21.17
C LEU A 491 -19.37 -4.29 21.87
N ARG A 492 -19.36 -4.36 23.22
CA ARG A 492 -20.55 -4.77 24.00
C ARG A 492 -21.67 -3.74 23.96
N LYS A 493 -21.34 -2.45 23.85
CA LYS A 493 -22.34 -1.36 23.77
C LYS A 493 -22.91 -1.18 22.35
N MET A 494 -22.30 -1.76 21.33
CA MET A 494 -22.82 -1.76 19.95
C MET A 494 -23.82 -2.91 19.67
N LYS A 495 -23.92 -3.90 20.57
CA LYS A 495 -24.97 -4.93 20.59
C LYS A 495 -26.15 -4.46 21.38
#